data_aba9a7ea77dcff315e1436f9ec0c053a
#
_entry.id   aba9a7ea77dcff315e1436f9ec0c053a
#
_cell.length_a   1.000
_cell.length_b   1.000
_cell.length_c   1.000
_cell.angle_alpha   90.00
_cell.angle_beta   90.00
_cell.angle_gamma   90.00
#
_symmetry.space_group_name_H-M   'P 1'
#
loop_
_entity.id
_entity.type
_entity.pdbx_description
1 polymer ?
#
loop_
_entity_poly.entity_id
_entity_poly.type
_entity_poly.pdbx_seq_one_letter_code
_entity_poly.pdbx_strand_id
1 'polypeptide(L)'
;MTKNTPLRIWITGASSGIGQACALTLAEAGHQIWASARSTDKLEALGQQAAAAPGTIQPHPCDVTSPESVAACAQAMTQAWAGMDVVIPNAGIGYFNPLQEAPLEEWHAMIDVNISGVLSTLHAALPSLLENKGHVINIGSLAARNVFPNSGVYCATKHAVLALSESLRTEFRNDLAVTTINPGAVNTPFIDRTTNEELRANYRPQFDDGMEATYVADAVLFAVESRGRGVVSELTIRPDRR
;
A
#
# COMPACT_ATOMS: atom_id res chain seq x y z
N MET A 1 9.31 -9.12 -27.23
CA MET A 1 8.98 -8.74 -25.85
C MET A 1 9.98 -9.46 -24.96
N THR A 2 10.94 -8.75 -24.39
CA THR A 2 11.87 -9.30 -23.39
C THR A 2 11.03 -9.72 -22.17
N LYS A 3 11.07 -11.01 -21.79
CA LYS A 3 10.46 -11.47 -20.53
C LYS A 3 11.08 -10.62 -19.42
N ASN A 4 10.27 -9.79 -18.76
CA ASN A 4 10.72 -9.06 -17.57
C ASN A 4 11.19 -10.09 -16.54
N THR A 5 12.37 -9.90 -15.99
CA THR A 5 12.87 -10.72 -14.88
C THR A 5 11.88 -10.60 -13.72
N PRO A 6 11.45 -11.72 -13.11
CA PRO A 6 10.59 -11.67 -11.93
C PRO A 6 11.18 -10.77 -10.86
N LEU A 7 10.40 -9.81 -10.36
CA LEU A 7 10.80 -8.92 -9.28
C LEU A 7 10.32 -9.47 -7.93
N ARG A 8 11.09 -9.21 -6.88
CA ARG A 8 10.80 -9.56 -5.49
C ARG A 8 10.10 -8.36 -4.85
N ILE A 9 8.80 -8.49 -4.58
CA ILE A 9 7.93 -7.38 -4.19
C ILE A 9 7.36 -7.62 -2.81
N TRP A 10 7.59 -6.71 -1.87
CA TRP A 10 6.97 -6.73 -0.55
C TRP A 10 5.73 -5.83 -0.51
N ILE A 11 4.58 -6.38 -0.10
CA ILE A 11 3.31 -5.65 0.04
C ILE A 11 2.83 -5.75 1.47
N THR A 12 2.65 -4.63 2.16
CA THR A 12 2.01 -4.59 3.47
C THR A 12 0.50 -4.39 3.35
N GLY A 13 -0.29 -4.94 4.29
CA GLY A 13 -1.74 -4.86 4.22
C GLY A 13 -2.34 -5.67 3.07
N ALA A 14 -1.70 -6.77 2.67
CA ALA A 14 -2.08 -7.58 1.51
C ALA A 14 -3.32 -8.47 1.72
N SER A 15 -3.91 -8.51 2.92
CA SER A 15 -5.02 -9.42 3.24
C SER A 15 -6.39 -8.97 2.72
N SER A 16 -6.52 -7.79 2.14
CA SER A 16 -7.78 -7.25 1.61
C SER A 16 -7.59 -6.05 0.71
N GLY A 17 -8.64 -5.66 -0.02
CA GLY A 17 -8.74 -4.42 -0.77
C GLY A 17 -7.60 -4.23 -1.78
N ILE A 18 -7.01 -3.04 -1.80
CA ILE A 18 -5.96 -2.66 -2.77
C ILE A 18 -4.75 -3.59 -2.65
N GLY A 19 -4.30 -3.91 -1.42
CA GLY A 19 -3.12 -4.76 -1.21
C GLY A 19 -3.33 -6.19 -1.75
N GLN A 20 -4.51 -6.76 -1.55
CA GLN A 20 -4.89 -8.06 -2.10
C GLN A 20 -4.91 -8.03 -3.64
N ALA A 21 -5.56 -7.02 -4.22
CA ALA A 21 -5.61 -6.86 -5.67
C ALA A 21 -4.21 -6.69 -6.26
N CYS A 22 -3.36 -5.86 -5.66
CA CYS A 22 -1.96 -5.70 -6.09
C CYS A 22 -1.19 -7.03 -6.05
N ALA A 23 -1.35 -7.82 -4.97
CA ALA A 23 -0.66 -9.10 -4.85
C ALA A 23 -1.05 -10.06 -5.97
N LEU A 24 -2.35 -10.18 -6.27
CA LEU A 24 -2.85 -11.04 -7.35
C LEU A 24 -2.39 -10.53 -8.73
N THR A 25 -2.60 -9.26 -9.04
CA THR A 25 -2.23 -8.68 -10.34
C THR A 25 -0.74 -8.82 -10.63
N LEU A 26 0.11 -8.57 -9.62
CA LEU A 26 1.57 -8.68 -9.78
C LEU A 26 2.04 -10.13 -9.86
N ALA A 27 1.38 -11.07 -9.17
CA ALA A 27 1.66 -12.50 -9.31
C ALA A 27 1.26 -13.02 -10.71
N GLU A 28 0.10 -12.57 -11.24
CA GLU A 28 -0.30 -12.88 -12.63
C GLU A 28 0.68 -12.32 -13.67
N ALA A 29 1.33 -11.21 -13.37
CA ALA A 29 2.41 -10.65 -14.19
C ALA A 29 3.76 -11.39 -14.05
N GLY A 30 3.84 -12.42 -13.20
CA GLY A 30 5.01 -13.28 -13.04
C GLY A 30 5.99 -12.84 -11.96
N HIS A 31 5.61 -11.92 -11.07
CA HIS A 31 6.45 -11.46 -9.98
C HIS A 31 6.35 -12.33 -8.72
N GLN A 32 7.35 -12.24 -7.84
CA GLN A 32 7.39 -12.90 -6.54
C GLN A 32 6.90 -11.92 -5.46
N ILE A 33 5.81 -12.24 -4.79
CA ILE A 33 5.13 -11.37 -3.85
C ILE A 33 5.30 -11.87 -2.42
N TRP A 34 5.90 -11.04 -1.56
CA TRP A 34 5.90 -11.20 -0.12
C TRP A 34 4.69 -10.46 0.43
N ALA A 35 3.60 -11.19 0.61
CA ALA A 35 2.33 -10.63 1.06
C ALA A 35 2.26 -10.61 2.57
N SER A 36 2.20 -9.42 3.19
CA SER A 36 2.20 -9.32 4.64
C SER A 36 0.98 -8.58 5.19
N ALA A 37 0.43 -9.12 6.26
CA ALA A 37 -0.68 -8.56 7.05
C ALA A 37 -0.81 -9.31 8.38
N ARG A 38 -1.72 -8.85 9.26
CA ARG A 38 -2.00 -9.51 10.55
C ARG A 38 -2.83 -10.79 10.41
N SER A 39 -3.71 -10.85 9.40
CA SER A 39 -4.67 -11.97 9.24
C SER A 39 -4.04 -13.10 8.44
N THR A 40 -3.48 -14.09 9.14
CA THR A 40 -2.80 -15.25 8.54
C THR A 40 -3.73 -16.03 7.60
N ASP A 41 -4.95 -16.34 8.06
CA ASP A 41 -5.93 -17.12 7.27
C ASP A 41 -6.23 -16.46 5.91
N LYS A 42 -6.37 -15.11 5.89
CA LYS A 42 -6.60 -14.37 4.64
C LYS A 42 -5.40 -14.36 3.73
N LEU A 43 -4.19 -14.31 4.29
CA LEU A 43 -2.95 -14.39 3.52
C LEU A 43 -2.75 -15.79 2.92
N GLU A 44 -3.06 -16.85 3.65
CA GLU A 44 -3.02 -18.21 3.15
C GLU A 44 -4.03 -18.43 2.01
N ALA A 45 -5.26 -17.95 2.19
CA ALA A 45 -6.27 -17.96 1.13
C ALA A 45 -5.81 -17.19 -0.11
N LEU A 46 -5.14 -16.04 0.07
CA LEU A 46 -4.56 -15.26 -1.03
C LEU A 46 -3.48 -16.04 -1.77
N GLY A 47 -2.58 -16.75 -1.05
CA GLY A 47 -1.58 -17.61 -1.66
C GLY A 47 -2.20 -18.75 -2.47
N GLN A 48 -3.30 -19.36 -1.97
CA GLN A 48 -4.04 -20.39 -2.69
C GLN A 48 -4.72 -19.85 -3.96
N GLN A 49 -5.28 -18.62 -3.92
CA GLN A 49 -5.89 -17.99 -5.10
C GLN A 49 -4.86 -17.81 -6.24
N ALA A 50 -3.61 -17.56 -5.91
CA ALA A 50 -2.54 -17.34 -6.87
C ALA A 50 -1.78 -18.66 -7.24
N ALA A 51 -2.25 -19.83 -6.84
CA ALA A 51 -1.52 -21.09 -7.04
C ALA A 51 -1.27 -21.44 -8.52
N ALA A 52 -2.09 -20.94 -9.43
CA ALA A 52 -1.93 -21.11 -10.88
C ALA A 52 -1.24 -19.92 -11.58
N ALA A 53 -0.92 -18.86 -10.86
CA ALA A 53 -0.28 -17.68 -11.42
C ALA A 53 1.15 -17.99 -11.89
N PRO A 54 1.66 -17.28 -12.91
CA PRO A 54 3.07 -17.40 -13.33
C PRO A 54 4.09 -16.99 -12.26
N GLY A 55 3.72 -16.09 -11.37
CA GLY A 55 4.49 -15.67 -10.20
C GLY A 55 4.12 -16.44 -8.95
N THR A 56 4.52 -15.91 -7.79
CA THR A 56 4.24 -16.56 -6.50
C THR A 56 3.75 -15.54 -5.47
N ILE A 57 2.89 -15.96 -4.54
CA ILE A 57 2.56 -15.20 -3.34
C ILE A 57 3.02 -16.00 -2.12
N GLN A 58 3.94 -15.42 -1.36
CA GLN A 58 4.41 -15.95 -0.08
C GLN A 58 3.72 -15.20 1.06
N PRO A 59 2.79 -15.85 1.79
CA PRO A 59 2.16 -15.28 2.98
C PRO A 59 3.17 -15.09 4.12
N HIS A 60 3.11 -13.94 4.80
CA HIS A 60 3.91 -13.71 6.01
C HIS A 60 3.15 -12.81 7.00
N PRO A 61 2.91 -13.24 8.25
CA PRO A 61 2.26 -12.40 9.25
C PRO A 61 3.15 -11.20 9.61
N CYS A 62 2.55 -9.99 9.62
CA CYS A 62 3.25 -8.78 9.99
C CYS A 62 2.25 -7.73 10.50
N ASP A 63 2.54 -7.16 11.67
CA ASP A 63 1.86 -5.97 12.16
C ASP A 63 2.76 -4.74 11.94
N VAL A 64 2.32 -3.83 11.07
CA VAL A 64 3.09 -2.62 10.74
C VAL A 64 3.20 -1.64 11.90
N THR A 65 2.37 -1.78 12.95
CA THR A 65 2.45 -0.96 14.16
C THR A 65 3.52 -1.44 15.15
N SER A 66 4.11 -2.63 14.92
CA SER A 66 5.27 -3.14 15.69
C SER A 66 6.52 -3.09 14.81
N PRO A 67 7.48 -2.21 15.12
CA PRO A 67 8.77 -2.15 14.41
C PRO A 67 9.52 -3.49 14.41
N GLU A 68 9.42 -4.27 15.49
CA GLU A 68 10.04 -5.59 15.61
C GLU A 68 9.41 -6.59 14.63
N SER A 69 8.06 -6.57 14.51
CA SER A 69 7.34 -7.41 13.54
C SER A 69 7.72 -7.07 12.11
N VAL A 70 7.85 -5.77 11.80
CA VAL A 70 8.26 -5.29 10.47
C VAL A 70 9.71 -5.70 10.17
N ALA A 71 10.62 -5.51 11.12
CA ALA A 71 12.02 -5.90 10.96
C ALA A 71 12.17 -7.42 10.73
N ALA A 72 11.47 -8.23 11.52
CA ALA A 72 11.45 -9.69 11.35
C ALA A 72 10.90 -10.11 9.98
N CYS A 73 9.83 -9.47 9.51
CA CYS A 73 9.25 -9.71 8.19
C CYS A 73 10.24 -9.40 7.07
N ALA A 74 10.89 -8.24 7.10
CA ALA A 74 11.89 -7.84 6.10
C ALA A 74 13.11 -8.77 6.13
N GLN A 75 13.58 -9.17 7.31
CA GLN A 75 14.67 -10.13 7.46
C GLN A 75 14.33 -11.49 6.87
N ALA A 76 13.14 -12.03 7.14
CA ALA A 76 12.68 -13.29 6.59
C ALA A 76 12.65 -13.26 5.05
N MET A 77 12.14 -12.18 4.45
CA MET A 77 12.14 -11.99 3.01
C MET A 77 13.56 -11.95 2.44
N THR A 78 14.45 -11.18 3.07
CA THR A 78 15.83 -11.04 2.61
C THR A 78 16.58 -12.38 2.69
N GLN A 79 16.34 -13.16 3.73
CA GLN A 79 16.92 -14.52 3.86
C GLN A 79 16.38 -15.48 2.81
N ALA A 80 15.08 -15.45 2.52
CA ALA A 80 14.46 -16.35 1.55
C ALA A 80 14.80 -16.01 0.09
N TRP A 81 14.91 -14.73 -0.25
CA TRP A 81 15.00 -14.27 -1.64
C TRP A 81 16.26 -13.44 -1.94
N ALA A 82 17.20 -13.33 -1.02
CA ALA A 82 18.43 -12.55 -1.14
C ALA A 82 18.18 -11.07 -1.49
N GLY A 83 17.13 -10.48 -0.89
CA GLY A 83 16.79 -9.07 -1.03
C GLY A 83 15.40 -8.80 -1.60
N MET A 84 15.12 -7.53 -1.88
CA MET A 84 13.87 -7.06 -2.47
C MET A 84 14.13 -6.00 -3.56
N ASP A 85 13.26 -5.95 -4.55
CA ASP A 85 13.33 -5.00 -5.67
C ASP A 85 12.29 -3.90 -5.55
N VAL A 86 11.13 -4.20 -4.93
CA VAL A 86 10.02 -3.27 -4.77
C VAL A 86 9.42 -3.42 -3.37
N VAL A 87 9.08 -2.30 -2.74
CA VAL A 87 8.22 -2.28 -1.55
C VAL A 87 6.96 -1.46 -1.82
N ILE A 88 5.82 -1.97 -1.38
CA ILE A 88 4.52 -1.32 -1.48
C ILE A 88 3.97 -1.15 -0.06
N PRO A 89 4.26 -0.02 0.62
CA PRO A 89 3.64 0.34 1.89
C PRO A 89 2.16 0.67 1.65
N ASN A 90 1.31 -0.37 1.70
CA ASN A 90 -0.12 -0.25 1.41
C ASN A 90 -0.99 -0.33 2.67
N ALA A 91 -0.51 -0.94 3.76
CA ALA A 91 -1.26 -0.99 4.99
C ALA A 91 -1.76 0.41 5.40
N GLY A 92 -3.07 0.54 5.60
CA GLY A 92 -3.68 1.82 5.94
C GLY A 92 -5.09 1.66 6.47
N ILE A 93 -5.50 2.60 7.30
CA ILE A 93 -6.85 2.69 7.86
C ILE A 93 -7.37 4.12 7.80
N GLY A 94 -8.68 4.28 7.86
CA GLY A 94 -9.33 5.58 7.96
C GLY A 94 -10.55 5.50 8.86
N TYR A 95 -10.73 6.55 9.66
CA TYR A 95 -11.92 6.82 10.42
C TYR A 95 -12.48 8.17 9.99
N PHE A 96 -13.78 8.24 9.77
CA PHE A 96 -14.48 9.44 9.34
C PHE A 96 -15.36 9.94 10.48
N ASN A 97 -14.86 10.95 11.21
CA ASN A 97 -15.55 11.56 12.34
C ASN A 97 -15.27 13.05 12.38
N PRO A 98 -16.20 13.92 12.83
CA PRO A 98 -15.91 15.31 13.13
C PRO A 98 -14.78 15.39 14.16
N LEU A 99 -13.85 16.35 14.00
CA LEU A 99 -12.69 16.47 14.90
C LEU A 99 -13.08 16.62 16.37
N GLN A 100 -14.19 17.30 16.66
CA GLN A 100 -14.67 17.53 18.03
C GLN A 100 -15.29 16.29 18.69
N GLU A 101 -15.65 15.26 17.90
CA GLU A 101 -16.38 14.08 18.36
C GLU A 101 -15.55 12.80 18.26
N ALA A 102 -14.48 12.83 17.47
CA ALA A 102 -13.66 11.66 17.20
C ALA A 102 -12.91 11.21 18.46
N PRO A 103 -12.97 9.92 18.83
CA PRO A 103 -12.14 9.36 19.88
C PRO A 103 -10.64 9.54 19.56
N LEU A 104 -9.83 9.92 20.54
CA LEU A 104 -8.40 10.13 20.37
C LEU A 104 -7.67 8.84 19.93
N GLU A 105 -8.19 7.71 20.32
CA GLU A 105 -7.70 6.38 19.96
C GLU A 105 -7.76 6.13 18.44
N GLU A 106 -8.78 6.65 17.75
CA GLU A 106 -8.89 6.56 16.29
C GLU A 106 -7.79 7.39 15.61
N TRP A 107 -7.46 8.56 16.16
CA TRP A 107 -6.38 9.39 15.66
C TRP A 107 -5.03 8.71 15.81
N HIS A 108 -4.74 8.18 17.00
CA HIS A 108 -3.51 7.43 17.26
C HIS A 108 -3.43 6.21 16.35
N ALA A 109 -4.50 5.42 16.23
CA ALA A 109 -4.52 4.26 15.34
C ALA A 109 -4.21 4.63 13.86
N MET A 110 -4.75 5.75 13.36
CA MET A 110 -4.42 6.23 12.01
C MET A 110 -2.95 6.66 11.89
N ILE A 111 -2.39 7.32 12.89
CA ILE A 111 -0.98 7.72 12.91
C ILE A 111 -0.09 6.47 12.97
N ASP A 112 -0.39 5.53 13.85
CA ASP A 112 0.39 4.31 14.05
C ASP A 112 0.45 3.45 12.79
N VAL A 113 -0.67 3.29 12.10
CA VAL A 113 -0.70 2.48 10.88
C VAL A 113 -0.19 3.27 9.67
N ASN A 114 -0.74 4.48 9.43
CA ASN A 114 -0.54 5.19 8.16
C ASN A 114 0.78 6.00 8.11
N ILE A 115 1.36 6.32 9.27
CA ILE A 115 2.64 7.05 9.36
C ILE A 115 3.71 6.13 9.95
N SER A 116 3.59 5.73 11.22
CA SER A 116 4.62 4.92 11.89
C SER A 116 4.85 3.59 11.18
N GLY A 117 3.77 2.93 10.72
CA GLY A 117 3.85 1.69 9.95
C GLY A 117 4.53 1.86 8.58
N VAL A 118 4.29 2.98 7.90
CA VAL A 118 5.00 3.31 6.66
C VAL A 118 6.48 3.56 6.94
N LEU A 119 6.81 4.34 7.97
CA LEU A 119 8.19 4.61 8.38
C LEU A 119 8.94 3.33 8.73
N SER A 120 8.35 2.44 9.54
CA SER A 120 8.93 1.15 9.90
C SER A 120 9.18 0.28 8.66
N THR A 121 8.20 0.22 7.74
CA THR A 121 8.31 -0.53 6.50
C THR A 121 9.43 0.01 5.61
N LEU A 122 9.51 1.33 5.42
CA LEU A 122 10.56 1.98 4.64
C LEU A 122 11.94 1.77 5.29
N HIS A 123 12.06 1.95 6.61
CA HIS A 123 13.31 1.77 7.33
C HIS A 123 13.86 0.35 7.16
N ALA A 124 13.01 -0.65 7.24
CA ALA A 124 13.40 -2.05 7.07
C ALA A 124 13.72 -2.43 5.61
N ALA A 125 13.06 -1.79 4.63
CA ALA A 125 13.23 -2.09 3.21
C ALA A 125 14.40 -1.34 2.56
N LEU A 126 14.69 -0.11 2.98
CA LEU A 126 15.64 0.79 2.33
C LEU A 126 17.04 0.19 2.11
N PRO A 127 17.69 -0.52 3.05
CA PRO A 127 19.01 -1.09 2.80
C PRO A 127 19.03 -1.99 1.57
N SER A 128 18.06 -2.91 1.46
CA SER A 128 17.96 -3.83 0.33
C SER A 128 17.55 -3.13 -0.96
N LEU A 129 16.65 -2.15 -0.89
CA LEU A 129 16.22 -1.39 -2.05
C LEU A 129 17.36 -0.55 -2.64
N LEU A 130 18.18 0.09 -1.81
CA LEU A 130 19.31 0.89 -2.26
C LEU A 130 20.38 0.02 -2.94
N GLU A 131 20.66 -1.18 -2.36
CA GLU A 131 21.58 -2.15 -2.97
C GLU A 131 21.11 -2.62 -4.36
N ASN A 132 19.79 -2.82 -4.52
CA ASN A 132 19.19 -3.34 -5.77
C ASN A 132 18.70 -2.24 -6.73
N LYS A 133 18.95 -0.95 -6.44
CA LYS A 133 18.35 0.19 -7.16
C LYS A 133 16.83 0.01 -7.30
N GLY A 134 16.20 -0.23 -6.18
CA GLY A 134 14.82 -0.67 -6.06
C GLY A 134 13.78 0.41 -6.29
N HIS A 135 12.53 0.09 -5.93
CA HIS A 135 11.39 0.96 -6.14
C HIS A 135 10.47 0.97 -4.91
N VAL A 136 10.15 2.15 -4.41
CA VAL A 136 9.10 2.37 -3.40
C VAL A 136 7.83 2.82 -4.11
N ILE A 137 6.71 2.10 -3.89
CA ILE A 137 5.39 2.49 -4.41
C ILE A 137 4.46 2.73 -3.22
N ASN A 138 4.32 3.98 -2.81
CA ASN A 138 3.44 4.36 -1.72
C ASN A 138 1.99 4.46 -2.17
N ILE A 139 1.07 3.85 -1.42
CA ILE A 139 -0.37 4.04 -1.62
C ILE A 139 -0.81 5.27 -0.82
N GLY A 140 -0.91 6.38 -1.53
CA GLY A 140 -1.42 7.65 -1.04
C GLY A 140 -2.95 7.68 -0.99
N SER A 141 -3.51 8.81 -1.41
CA SER A 141 -4.96 9.05 -1.55
C SER A 141 -5.17 10.42 -2.22
N LEU A 142 -6.36 10.70 -2.74
CA LEU A 142 -6.79 12.09 -3.00
C LEU A 142 -6.66 12.96 -1.75
N ALA A 143 -6.81 12.37 -0.56
CA ALA A 143 -6.62 13.01 0.74
C ALA A 143 -5.17 13.46 1.01
N ALA A 144 -4.20 13.06 0.18
CA ALA A 144 -2.82 13.54 0.28
C ALA A 144 -2.62 14.97 -0.27
N ARG A 145 -3.61 15.50 -1.01
CA ARG A 145 -3.59 16.85 -1.60
C ARG A 145 -4.86 17.66 -1.33
N ASN A 146 -5.88 17.02 -0.73
CA ASN A 146 -7.15 17.64 -0.42
C ASN A 146 -7.55 17.31 1.01
N VAL A 147 -8.30 18.19 1.62
CA VAL A 147 -8.90 17.97 2.94
C VAL A 147 -10.41 17.83 2.76
N PHE A 148 -10.97 16.75 3.31
CA PHE A 148 -12.40 16.47 3.23
C PHE A 148 -13.03 16.60 4.63
N PRO A 149 -14.32 16.98 4.73
CA PRO A 149 -15.04 16.96 5.99
C PRO A 149 -14.92 15.59 6.69
N ASN A 150 -14.90 15.60 8.01
CA ASN A 150 -14.86 14.41 8.87
C ASN A 150 -13.66 13.48 8.67
N SER A 151 -12.62 13.89 7.96
CA SER A 151 -11.45 13.07 7.65
C SER A 151 -10.11 13.78 7.91
N GLY A 152 -10.10 14.80 8.76
CA GLY A 152 -8.94 15.68 8.97
C GLY A 152 -7.65 14.93 9.31
N VAL A 153 -7.68 14.01 10.29
CA VAL A 153 -6.50 13.24 10.69
C VAL A 153 -6.09 12.25 9.61
N TYR A 154 -7.04 11.57 8.95
CA TYR A 154 -6.73 10.73 7.80
C TYR A 154 -6.02 11.54 6.70
N CYS A 155 -6.56 12.72 6.35
CA CYS A 155 -5.92 13.61 5.37
C CYS A 155 -4.49 13.99 5.80
N ALA A 156 -4.29 14.34 7.07
CA ALA A 156 -2.97 14.67 7.60
C ALA A 156 -1.99 13.50 7.44
N THR A 157 -2.42 12.24 7.73
CA THR A 157 -1.57 11.07 7.53
C THR A 157 -1.20 10.85 6.06
N LYS A 158 -2.11 11.10 5.13
CA LYS A 158 -1.84 10.94 3.69
C LYS A 158 -0.99 12.08 3.12
N HIS A 159 -1.10 13.30 3.64
CA HIS A 159 -0.14 14.38 3.35
C HIS A 159 1.27 14.03 3.84
N ALA A 160 1.39 13.42 5.03
CA ALA A 160 2.68 12.95 5.54
C ALA A 160 3.32 11.90 4.62
N VAL A 161 2.56 10.91 4.12
CA VAL A 161 3.05 9.91 3.14
C VAL A 161 3.54 10.58 1.86
N LEU A 162 2.84 11.60 1.36
CA LEU A 162 3.27 12.34 0.19
C LEU A 162 4.59 13.07 0.44
N ALA A 163 4.72 13.75 1.58
CA ALA A 163 5.97 14.43 1.95
C ALA A 163 7.15 13.47 2.08
N LEU A 164 6.94 12.28 2.69
CA LEU A 164 7.95 11.22 2.76
C LEU A 164 8.35 10.72 1.36
N SER A 165 7.41 10.60 0.44
CA SER A 165 7.70 10.19 -0.94
C SER A 165 8.58 11.22 -1.66
N GLU A 166 8.34 12.51 -1.45
CA GLU A 166 9.18 13.59 -2.00
C GLU A 166 10.59 13.59 -1.37
N SER A 167 10.67 13.38 -0.04
CA SER A 167 11.96 13.27 0.65
C SER A 167 12.80 12.14 0.06
N LEU A 168 12.23 10.93 -0.07
CA LEU A 168 12.91 9.78 -0.68
C LEU A 168 13.37 10.07 -2.13
N ARG A 169 12.53 10.71 -2.95
CA ARG A 169 12.91 11.09 -4.33
C ARG A 169 14.08 12.06 -4.37
N THR A 170 14.12 12.99 -3.42
CA THR A 170 15.17 14.00 -3.35
C THR A 170 16.49 13.40 -2.85
N GLU A 171 16.41 12.63 -1.76
CA GLU A 171 17.60 12.07 -1.11
C GLU A 171 18.26 10.95 -1.92
N PHE A 172 17.46 10.08 -2.56
CA PHE A 172 17.95 8.88 -3.24
C PHE A 172 17.70 8.90 -4.76
N ARG A 173 17.67 10.09 -5.37
CA ARG A 173 17.27 10.28 -6.78
C ARG A 173 17.99 9.41 -7.82
N ASN A 174 19.20 8.93 -7.53
CA ASN A 174 20.01 8.12 -8.45
C ASN A 174 19.96 6.62 -8.13
N ASP A 175 19.45 6.26 -6.94
CA ASP A 175 19.55 4.90 -6.40
C ASP A 175 18.18 4.27 -6.12
N LEU A 176 17.11 5.08 -6.06
CA LEU A 176 15.78 4.63 -5.70
C LEU A 176 14.71 5.26 -6.61
N ALA A 177 13.87 4.43 -7.22
CA ALA A 177 12.64 4.89 -7.82
C ALA A 177 11.57 5.09 -6.73
N VAL A 178 10.76 6.15 -6.83
CA VAL A 178 9.67 6.40 -5.87
C VAL A 178 8.41 6.83 -6.62
N THR A 179 7.35 6.06 -6.47
CA THR A 179 6.02 6.34 -7.01
C THR A 179 5.03 6.57 -5.87
N THR A 180 4.12 7.50 -6.05
CA THR A 180 2.94 7.65 -5.19
C THR A 180 1.68 7.46 -6.02
N ILE A 181 0.88 6.45 -5.69
CA ILE A 181 -0.43 6.24 -6.29
C ILE A 181 -1.48 6.88 -5.38
N ASN A 182 -2.26 7.82 -5.89
CA ASN A 182 -3.28 8.56 -5.14
C ASN A 182 -4.69 8.18 -5.64
N PRO A 183 -5.29 7.10 -5.11
CA PRO A 183 -6.65 6.71 -5.49
C PRO A 183 -7.70 7.62 -4.85
N GLY A 184 -8.82 7.78 -5.56
CA GLY A 184 -10.09 8.24 -5.02
C GLY A 184 -10.79 7.13 -4.22
N ALA A 185 -12.13 7.17 -4.18
CA ALA A 185 -12.91 6.10 -3.55
C ALA A 185 -12.72 4.77 -4.29
N VAL A 186 -12.45 3.72 -3.53
CA VAL A 186 -12.25 2.35 -4.01
C VAL A 186 -13.21 1.43 -3.27
N ASN A 187 -13.89 0.56 -3.98
CA ASN A 187 -14.79 -0.43 -3.42
C ASN A 187 -14.00 -1.47 -2.60
N THR A 188 -13.89 -1.22 -1.31
CA THR A 188 -13.16 -2.03 -0.34
C THR A 188 -13.78 -1.88 1.05
N PRO A 189 -13.49 -2.79 1.99
CA PRO A 189 -13.95 -2.66 3.39
C PRO A 189 -13.34 -1.46 4.17
N PHE A 190 -12.77 -0.48 3.50
CA PHE A 190 -12.05 0.64 4.14
C PHE A 190 -12.95 1.47 5.06
N ILE A 191 -14.19 1.77 4.61
CA ILE A 191 -15.15 2.58 5.36
C ILE A 191 -15.73 1.84 6.59
N ASP A 192 -15.64 0.51 6.64
CA ASP A 192 -16.25 -0.32 7.69
C ASP A 192 -15.68 -0.05 9.08
N ARG A 193 -14.49 0.54 9.16
CA ARG A 193 -13.83 0.90 10.41
C ARG A 193 -14.40 2.16 11.06
N THR A 194 -15.12 3.00 10.32
CA THR A 194 -15.73 4.21 10.84
C THR A 194 -16.75 3.86 11.93
N THR A 195 -16.50 4.34 13.16
CA THR A 195 -17.33 4.02 14.34
C THR A 195 -18.63 4.80 14.36
N ASN A 196 -18.65 6.01 13.80
CA ASN A 196 -19.88 6.79 13.63
C ASN A 196 -20.77 6.14 12.57
N GLU A 197 -21.86 5.51 13.01
CA GLU A 197 -22.75 4.74 12.14
C GLU A 197 -23.45 5.59 11.08
N GLU A 198 -23.85 6.80 11.44
CA GLU A 198 -24.49 7.74 10.51
C GLU A 198 -23.51 8.13 9.39
N LEU A 199 -22.30 8.55 9.73
CA LEU A 199 -21.28 8.89 8.74
C LEU A 199 -20.86 7.69 7.90
N ARG A 200 -20.72 6.51 8.52
CA ARG A 200 -20.46 5.28 7.79
C ARG A 200 -21.52 4.99 6.75
N ALA A 201 -22.81 5.12 7.13
CA ALA A 201 -23.94 4.93 6.21
C ALA A 201 -23.95 6.00 5.10
N ASN A 202 -23.68 7.26 5.43
CA ASN A 202 -23.67 8.37 4.48
C ASN A 202 -22.52 8.27 3.45
N TYR A 203 -21.35 7.77 3.86
CA TYR A 203 -20.22 7.59 2.96
C TYR A 203 -20.22 6.25 2.20
N ARG A 204 -20.94 5.24 2.69
CA ARG A 204 -21.00 3.89 2.09
C ARG A 204 -21.26 3.93 0.57
N PRO A 205 -22.29 4.62 0.05
CA PRO A 205 -22.56 4.64 -1.39
C PRO A 205 -21.38 5.15 -2.22
N GLN A 206 -20.61 6.11 -1.70
CA GLN A 206 -19.44 6.64 -2.40
C GLN A 206 -18.33 5.60 -2.56
N PHE A 207 -18.17 4.67 -1.61
CA PHE A 207 -17.20 3.60 -1.67
C PHE A 207 -17.72 2.40 -2.46
N ASP A 208 -19.00 2.07 -2.33
CA ASP A 208 -19.66 0.99 -3.09
C ASP A 208 -19.65 1.30 -4.61
N ASP A 209 -19.88 2.58 -4.99
CA ASP A 209 -19.77 3.11 -6.35
C ASP A 209 -18.32 3.52 -6.70
N GLY A 210 -17.35 3.15 -5.87
CA GLY A 210 -15.93 3.44 -6.08
C GLY A 210 -15.32 2.59 -7.19
N MET A 211 -14.05 2.88 -7.50
CA MET A 211 -13.28 2.05 -8.43
C MET A 211 -13.09 0.64 -7.85
N GLU A 212 -13.03 -0.36 -8.71
CA GLU A 212 -12.54 -1.67 -8.32
C GLU A 212 -11.07 -1.60 -7.86
N ALA A 213 -10.71 -2.39 -6.85
CA ALA A 213 -9.35 -2.42 -6.34
C ALA A 213 -8.32 -2.88 -7.39
N THR A 214 -8.76 -3.69 -8.36
CA THR A 214 -7.98 -4.13 -9.52
C THR A 214 -7.50 -2.96 -10.38
N TYR A 215 -8.32 -1.91 -10.53
CA TYR A 215 -7.91 -0.73 -11.29
C TYR A 215 -6.76 0.04 -10.62
N VAL A 216 -6.71 0.03 -9.30
CA VAL A 216 -5.54 0.56 -8.56
C VAL A 216 -4.33 -0.37 -8.73
N ALA A 217 -4.55 -1.69 -8.72
CA ALA A 217 -3.50 -2.67 -8.94
C ALA A 217 -2.89 -2.57 -10.35
N ASP A 218 -3.69 -2.27 -11.39
CA ASP A 218 -3.21 -2.01 -12.75
C ASP A 218 -2.30 -0.78 -12.81
N ALA A 219 -2.63 0.28 -12.06
CA ALA A 219 -1.78 1.46 -11.93
C ALA A 219 -0.45 1.15 -11.22
N VAL A 220 -0.47 0.28 -10.22
CA VAL A 220 0.73 -0.22 -9.55
C VAL A 220 1.58 -1.07 -10.50
N LEU A 221 0.97 -1.99 -11.25
CA LEU A 221 1.66 -2.80 -12.26
C LEU A 221 2.31 -1.92 -13.32
N PHE A 222 1.59 -0.91 -13.84
CA PHE A 222 2.16 0.05 -14.77
C PHE A 222 3.40 0.75 -14.22
N ALA A 223 3.38 1.16 -12.94
CA ALA A 223 4.54 1.77 -12.29
C ALA A 223 5.72 0.79 -12.18
N VAL A 224 5.46 -0.46 -11.80
CA VAL A 224 6.45 -1.55 -11.72
C VAL A 224 7.09 -1.82 -13.08
N GLU A 225 6.29 -1.95 -14.13
CA GLU A 225 6.75 -2.26 -15.49
C GLU A 225 7.39 -1.07 -16.21
N SER A 226 7.24 0.16 -15.69
CA SER A 226 7.91 1.35 -16.20
C SER A 226 9.42 1.37 -15.88
N ARG A 227 9.87 0.50 -14.98
CA ARG A 227 11.27 0.38 -14.56
C ARG A 227 12.21 0.21 -15.78
N GLY A 228 13.29 0.96 -15.80
CA GLY A 228 14.26 0.98 -16.91
C GLY A 228 13.87 1.84 -18.12
N ARG A 229 12.63 2.35 -18.16
CA ARG A 229 12.15 3.29 -19.20
C ARG A 229 11.93 4.69 -18.64
N GLY A 230 11.51 4.77 -17.38
CA GLY A 230 11.22 5.99 -16.66
C GLY A 230 10.62 5.66 -15.30
N VAL A 231 10.41 6.69 -14.48
CA VAL A 231 9.77 6.57 -13.17
C VAL A 231 8.47 7.38 -13.19
N VAL A 232 7.37 6.72 -12.88
CA VAL A 232 6.10 7.40 -12.61
C VAL A 232 6.20 8.01 -11.21
N SER A 233 6.42 9.31 -11.10
CA SER A 233 6.61 9.96 -9.80
C SER A 233 5.30 9.99 -8.98
N GLU A 234 4.19 10.32 -9.65
CA GLU A 234 2.88 10.38 -9.02
C GLU A 234 1.78 10.04 -10.03
N LEU A 235 0.77 9.29 -9.60
CA LEU A 235 -0.40 8.99 -10.38
C LEU A 235 -1.65 9.16 -9.52
N THR A 236 -2.56 10.03 -9.98
CA THR A 236 -3.87 10.25 -9.34
C THR A 236 -4.96 9.61 -10.19
N ILE A 237 -5.75 8.74 -9.58
CA ILE A 237 -6.85 8.02 -10.25
C ILE A 237 -8.17 8.24 -9.51
N ARG A 238 -9.24 8.38 -10.27
CA ARG A 238 -10.58 8.68 -9.74
C ARG A 238 -11.62 7.77 -10.37
N PRO A 239 -12.74 7.50 -9.67
CA PRO A 239 -13.89 6.86 -10.29
C PRO A 239 -14.36 7.65 -11.52
N ASP A 240 -14.70 6.94 -12.61
CA ASP A 240 -15.40 7.55 -13.75
C ASP A 240 -16.88 7.75 -13.36
N ARG A 241 -17.31 8.98 -13.35
CA ARG A 241 -18.70 9.36 -13.01
C ARG A 241 -19.44 9.98 -14.20
N ARG A 242 -18.97 9.71 -15.40
CA ARG A 242 -19.64 10.13 -16.64
C ARG A 242 -20.83 9.25 -16.96
#